data_736a0121f99ad4051bb8a111ed13e6d4
#
_entry.id   736a0121f99ad4051bb8a111ed13e6d4
#
_cell.length_a   1.000
_cell.length_b   1.000
_cell.length_c   1.000
_cell.angle_alpha   90.00
_cell.angle_beta   90.00
_cell.angle_gamma   90.00
#
_symmetry.space_group_name_H-M   'P 1'
#
loop_
_entity.id
_entity.type
_entity.pdbx_description
1 polymer ?
#
loop_
_entity_poly.entity_id
_entity_poly.type
_entity_poly.pdbx_seq_one_letter_code
_entity_poly.pdbx_strand_id
1 'polypeptide(L)'
;MNKEYILGIDPGSSKTGAALLDSAGKIVRMDVLWMDGFAKNLTKFLQTAKPKTCIIGNGTTSMKLQQTLAEILPDLELIVCDEAYSTEEARKLYWELNPPKGWRRLMPIGMLTPSVPLDAYAAVVLVRRYLKQKL
;
A
#
# COMPACT_ATOMS: atom_id res chain seq x y z
N MET A 1 -9.81 -20.09 12.55
CA MET A 1 -8.76 -19.14 12.98
C MET A 1 -8.82 -17.86 12.18
N ASN A 2 -8.83 -16.75 12.89
CA ASN A 2 -8.85 -15.44 12.22
C ASN A 2 -7.46 -15.12 11.72
N LYS A 3 -7.36 -14.87 10.42
CA LYS A 3 -6.09 -14.38 9.84
C LYS A 3 -5.87 -12.95 10.25
N GLU A 4 -4.64 -12.63 10.60
CA GLU A 4 -4.26 -11.27 10.87
C GLU A 4 -3.87 -10.58 9.56
N TYR A 5 -4.48 -9.44 9.30
CA TYR A 5 -4.20 -8.65 8.12
C TYR A 5 -3.55 -7.34 8.51
N ILE A 6 -2.69 -6.85 7.64
CA ILE A 6 -2.03 -5.56 7.78
C ILE A 6 -2.41 -4.71 6.59
N LEU A 7 -2.88 -3.50 6.87
CA LEU A 7 -3.26 -2.54 5.85
C LEU A 7 -2.10 -1.56 5.63
N GLY A 8 -1.73 -1.36 4.38
CA GLY A 8 -0.75 -0.34 4.01
C GLY A 8 -1.45 0.81 3.30
N ILE A 9 -1.12 2.02 3.67
CA ILE A 9 -1.68 3.24 3.06
C ILE A 9 -0.56 4.17 2.66
N ASP A 10 -0.50 4.49 1.37
CA ASP A 10 0.43 5.47 0.83
C ASP A 10 -0.36 6.74 0.46
N PRO A 11 -0.34 7.78 1.34
CA PRO A 11 -1.18 8.96 1.13
C PRO A 11 -0.78 9.77 -0.10
N GLY A 12 -1.78 10.24 -0.84
CA GLY A 12 -1.60 11.14 -1.96
C GLY A 12 -2.65 12.24 -1.92
N SER A 13 -2.52 13.23 -2.81
CA SER A 13 -3.43 14.39 -2.82
C SER A 13 -4.81 14.05 -3.36
N SER A 14 -4.88 13.34 -4.47
CA SER A 14 -6.15 12.95 -5.11
C SER A 14 -6.40 11.46 -5.06
N LYS A 15 -5.35 10.66 -4.94
CA LYS A 15 -5.39 9.21 -4.91
C LYS A 15 -4.54 8.71 -3.76
N THR A 16 -4.91 7.56 -3.20
CA THR A 16 -4.19 6.92 -2.11
C THR A 16 -3.94 5.48 -2.48
N GLY A 17 -2.70 5.02 -2.34
CA GLY A 17 -2.41 3.60 -2.50
C GLY A 17 -2.86 2.82 -1.29
N ALA A 18 -3.49 1.67 -1.51
CA ALA A 18 -3.93 0.79 -0.45
C ALA A 18 -3.49 -0.64 -0.75
N ALA A 19 -3.03 -1.32 0.27
CA ALA A 19 -2.63 -2.72 0.16
C ALA A 19 -3.05 -3.48 1.42
N LEU A 20 -3.57 -4.68 1.21
CA LEU A 20 -3.93 -5.57 2.31
C LEU A 20 -3.04 -6.80 2.19
N LEU A 21 -2.25 -7.05 3.24
CA LEU A 21 -1.33 -8.17 3.28
C LEU A 21 -1.66 -9.06 4.49
N ASP A 22 -1.25 -10.32 4.41
CA ASP A 22 -1.32 -11.18 5.59
C ASP A 22 -0.05 -11.01 6.44
N SER A 23 0.00 -11.66 7.58
CA SER A 23 1.12 -11.52 8.52
C SER A 23 2.43 -12.08 7.97
N ALA A 24 2.38 -12.89 6.91
CA ALA A 24 3.58 -13.41 6.25
C ALA A 24 4.09 -12.47 5.15
N GLY A 25 3.39 -11.38 4.88
CA GLY A 25 3.77 -10.43 3.84
C GLY A 25 3.22 -10.74 2.47
N LYS A 26 2.31 -11.70 2.37
CA LYS A 26 1.68 -12.03 1.10
C LYS A 26 0.59 -11.01 0.77
N ILE A 27 0.57 -10.54 -0.47
CA ILE A 27 -0.42 -9.57 -0.92
C ILE A 27 -1.77 -10.26 -1.10
N VAL A 28 -2.76 -9.81 -0.34
CA VAL A 28 -4.14 -10.29 -0.47
C VAL A 28 -4.85 -9.45 -1.51
N ARG A 29 -4.68 -8.14 -1.44
CA ARG A 29 -5.33 -7.20 -2.35
C ARG A 29 -4.56 -5.89 -2.36
N MET A 30 -4.56 -5.20 -3.50
CA MET A 30 -3.95 -3.88 -3.60
C MET A 30 -4.70 -3.07 -4.64
N ASP A 31 -4.85 -1.77 -4.41
CA ASP A 31 -5.57 -0.89 -5.32
C ASP A 31 -5.20 0.57 -5.06
N VAL A 32 -5.59 1.42 -5.97
CA VAL A 32 -5.49 2.88 -5.80
C VAL A 32 -6.90 3.39 -5.54
N LEU A 33 -7.06 4.08 -4.42
CA LEU A 33 -8.37 4.59 -3.99
C LEU A 33 -8.41 6.10 -4.16
N TRP A 34 -9.52 6.61 -4.71
CA TRP A 34 -9.74 8.05 -4.81
C TRP A 34 -9.95 8.64 -3.42
N MET A 35 -9.37 9.82 -3.19
CA MET A 35 -9.57 10.55 -1.94
C MET A 35 -11.02 11.02 -1.80
N ASP A 36 -11.66 11.37 -2.91
CA ASP A 36 -13.08 11.68 -2.90
C ASP A 36 -13.85 10.41 -2.56
N GLY A 37 -14.60 10.44 -1.46
CA GLY A 37 -15.31 9.28 -0.96
C GLY A 37 -14.40 8.20 -0.38
N PHE A 38 -13.27 8.58 0.19
CA PHE A 38 -12.26 7.64 0.68
C PHE A 38 -12.83 6.62 1.66
N ALA A 39 -13.66 7.05 2.62
CA ALA A 39 -14.24 6.15 3.61
C ALA A 39 -15.02 5.02 2.95
N LYS A 40 -15.86 5.36 1.98
CA LYS A 40 -16.64 4.38 1.22
C LYS A 40 -15.74 3.49 0.36
N ASN A 41 -14.75 4.10 -0.28
CA ASN A 41 -13.83 3.36 -1.14
C ASN A 41 -13.01 2.36 -0.34
N LEU A 42 -12.55 2.76 0.84
CA LEU A 42 -11.79 1.88 1.72
C LEU A 42 -12.66 0.73 2.23
N THR A 43 -13.90 1.01 2.62
CA THR A 43 -14.81 -0.02 3.09
C THR A 43 -15.03 -1.08 2.01
N LYS A 44 -15.22 -0.65 0.77
CA LYS A 44 -15.35 -1.58 -0.37
C LYS A 44 -14.07 -2.38 -0.59
N PHE A 45 -12.93 -1.72 -0.48
CA PHE A 45 -11.63 -2.35 -0.66
C PHE A 45 -11.41 -3.47 0.37
N LEU A 46 -11.73 -3.19 1.62
CA LEU A 46 -11.53 -4.15 2.71
C LEU A 46 -12.49 -5.35 2.63
N GLN A 47 -13.68 -5.14 2.07
CA GLN A 47 -14.73 -6.16 2.07
C GLN A 47 -15.03 -6.61 3.50
N THR A 48 -14.82 -7.89 3.83
CA THR A 48 -15.04 -8.40 5.18
C THR A 48 -13.77 -8.45 6.03
N ALA A 49 -12.63 -8.08 5.44
CA ALA A 49 -11.35 -8.12 6.15
C ALA A 49 -11.29 -7.02 7.20
N LYS A 50 -10.79 -7.37 8.39
CA LYS A 50 -10.61 -6.43 9.50
C LYS A 50 -9.14 -6.41 9.87
N PRO A 51 -8.34 -5.53 9.26
CA PRO A 51 -6.93 -5.45 9.63
C PRO A 51 -6.76 -4.97 11.05
N LYS A 52 -5.78 -5.50 11.76
CA LYS A 52 -5.47 -5.07 13.12
C LYS A 52 -4.47 -3.94 13.15
N THR A 53 -3.62 -3.87 12.14
CA THR A 53 -2.55 -2.88 12.05
C THR A 53 -2.61 -2.18 10.71
N CYS A 54 -2.34 -0.90 10.70
CA CYS A 54 -2.20 -0.11 9.48
C CYS A 54 -0.87 0.62 9.48
N ILE A 55 -0.11 0.45 8.42
CA ILE A 55 1.12 1.19 8.21
C ILE A 55 0.79 2.30 7.22
N ILE A 56 0.91 3.54 7.66
CA ILE A 56 0.57 4.69 6.84
C ILE A 56 1.81 5.58 6.66
N GLY A 57 2.04 6.00 5.43
CA GLY A 57 3.12 6.92 5.13
C GLY A 57 2.85 8.31 5.69
N ASN A 58 3.90 9.10 5.90
CA ASN A 58 3.82 10.42 6.50
C ASN A 58 3.59 11.56 5.51
N GLY A 59 2.99 11.28 4.35
CA GLY A 59 2.71 12.28 3.32
C GLY A 59 1.77 13.38 3.77
N THR A 60 1.58 14.36 2.89
CA THR A 60 0.83 15.59 3.19
C THR A 60 -0.58 15.37 3.71
N THR A 61 -1.27 14.35 3.20
CA THR A 61 -2.66 14.05 3.57
C THR A 61 -2.77 13.00 4.68
N SER A 62 -1.64 12.60 5.27
CA SER A 62 -1.60 11.50 6.23
C SER A 62 -2.50 11.73 7.45
N MET A 63 -2.47 12.94 8.03
CA MET A 63 -3.27 13.26 9.22
C MET A 63 -4.76 13.06 8.97
N LYS A 64 -5.25 13.53 7.83
CA LYS A 64 -6.66 13.41 7.47
C LYS A 64 -7.05 11.94 7.31
N LEU A 65 -6.19 11.15 6.67
CA LEU A 65 -6.43 9.73 6.49
C LEU A 65 -6.40 8.97 7.81
N GLN A 66 -5.50 9.33 8.72
CA GLN A 66 -5.45 8.73 10.04
C GLN A 66 -6.75 8.93 10.79
N GLN A 67 -7.33 10.13 10.73
CA GLN A 67 -8.61 10.42 11.36
C GLN A 67 -9.73 9.55 10.77
N THR A 68 -9.78 9.46 9.45
CA THR A 68 -10.80 8.64 8.77
C THR A 68 -10.65 7.16 9.13
N LEU A 69 -9.41 6.66 9.17
CA LEU A 69 -9.16 5.26 9.53
C LEU A 69 -9.59 4.98 10.96
N ALA A 70 -9.33 5.90 11.89
CA ALA A 70 -9.73 5.73 13.28
C ALA A 70 -11.26 5.69 13.44
N GLU A 71 -11.98 6.40 12.58
CA GLU A 71 -13.45 6.39 12.59
C GLU A 71 -14.01 5.08 12.03
N ILE A 72 -13.43 4.58 10.94
CA ILE A 72 -13.89 3.36 10.27
C ILE A 72 -13.47 2.12 11.05
N LEU A 73 -12.26 2.11 11.57
CA LEU A 73 -11.65 0.97 12.25
C LEU A 73 -11.12 1.41 13.62
N PRO A 74 -12.01 1.56 14.63
CA PRO A 74 -11.61 2.13 15.93
C PRO A 74 -10.53 1.35 16.67
N ASP A 75 -10.46 0.03 16.43
CA ASP A 75 -9.50 -0.85 17.11
C ASP A 75 -8.17 -0.98 16.36
N LEU A 76 -8.03 -0.26 15.26
CA LEU A 76 -6.86 -0.35 14.41
C LEU A 76 -5.63 0.31 15.08
N GLU A 77 -4.51 -0.42 15.08
CA GLU A 77 -3.23 0.15 15.48
C GLU A 77 -2.63 0.89 14.28
N LEU A 78 -2.47 2.19 14.40
CA LEU A 78 -1.90 3.02 13.33
C LEU A 78 -0.43 3.26 13.58
N ILE A 79 0.39 2.92 12.60
CA ILE A 79 1.84 3.15 12.64
C ILE A 79 2.21 4.04 11.48
N VAL A 80 2.70 5.24 11.79
CA VAL A 80 3.15 6.20 10.78
C VAL A 80 4.63 5.92 10.46
N CYS A 81 4.96 5.82 9.20
CA CYS A 81 6.34 5.55 8.79
C CYS A 81 6.81 6.52 7.71
N ASP A 82 8.12 6.61 7.57
CA ASP A 82 8.75 7.44 6.55
C ASP A 82 8.59 6.80 5.18
N GLU A 83 8.18 7.60 4.20
CA GLU A 83 8.01 7.16 2.82
C GLU A 83 9.30 7.20 2.01
N ALA A 84 10.43 7.58 2.61
CA ALA A 84 11.69 7.69 1.90
C ALA A 84 12.01 6.40 1.13
N TYR A 85 12.39 6.57 -0.13
CA TYR A 85 12.78 5.47 -1.05
C TYR A 85 11.65 4.52 -1.46
N SER A 86 10.42 4.75 -1.01
CA SER A 86 9.31 3.86 -1.33
C SER A 86 9.01 3.81 -2.83
N THR A 87 9.25 4.90 -3.55
CA THR A 87 9.00 4.97 -4.99
C THR A 87 9.91 4.01 -5.77
N GLU A 88 11.20 3.97 -5.43
CA GLU A 88 12.14 3.06 -6.09
C GLU A 88 11.81 1.60 -5.78
N GLU A 89 11.52 1.31 -4.53
CA GLU A 89 11.15 -0.04 -4.13
C GLU A 89 9.82 -0.46 -4.76
N ALA A 90 8.88 0.48 -4.88
CA ALA A 90 7.60 0.22 -5.54
C ALA A 90 7.81 -0.10 -7.02
N ARG A 91 8.72 0.59 -7.69
CA ARG A 91 9.05 0.30 -9.09
C ARG A 91 9.65 -1.09 -9.25
N LYS A 92 10.55 -1.47 -8.37
CA LYS A 92 11.14 -2.81 -8.38
C LYS A 92 10.05 -3.86 -8.20
N LEU A 93 9.17 -3.64 -7.24
CA LEU A 93 8.07 -4.57 -6.98
C LEU A 93 7.14 -4.67 -8.19
N TYR A 94 6.84 -3.55 -8.84
CA TYR A 94 6.01 -3.57 -10.05
C TYR A 94 6.60 -4.51 -11.09
N TRP A 95 7.91 -4.39 -11.36
CA TRP A 95 8.54 -5.22 -12.39
C TRP A 95 8.72 -6.68 -11.94
N GLU A 96 8.80 -6.95 -10.64
CA GLU A 96 8.79 -8.32 -10.13
C GLU A 96 7.45 -9.01 -10.38
N LEU A 97 6.36 -8.27 -10.16
CA LEU A 97 5.01 -8.80 -10.34
C LEU A 97 4.54 -8.75 -11.79
N ASN A 98 5.11 -7.87 -12.59
CA ASN A 98 4.75 -7.68 -13.99
C ASN A 98 6.02 -7.64 -14.85
N PRO A 99 6.68 -8.80 -15.06
CA PRO A 99 7.93 -8.82 -15.82
C PRO A 99 7.77 -8.25 -17.21
N PRO A 100 8.78 -7.51 -17.72
CA PRO A 100 8.73 -6.97 -19.08
C PRO A 100 8.59 -8.08 -20.10
N LYS A 101 7.85 -7.80 -21.16
CA LYS A 101 7.58 -8.75 -22.24
C LYS A 101 8.24 -8.31 -23.53
N GLY A 102 8.56 -9.27 -24.40
CA GLY A 102 9.13 -9.00 -25.71
C GLY A 102 10.50 -8.35 -25.63
N TRP A 103 10.76 -7.36 -26.51
CA TRP A 103 12.04 -6.66 -26.57
C TRP A 103 12.38 -5.90 -25.28
N ARG A 104 11.36 -5.55 -24.48
CA ARG A 104 11.59 -4.83 -23.23
C ARG A 104 12.40 -5.63 -22.22
N ARG A 105 12.40 -6.95 -22.34
CA ARG A 105 13.21 -7.81 -21.46
C ARG A 105 14.70 -7.55 -21.59
N LEU A 106 15.11 -7.00 -22.72
CA LEU A 106 16.51 -6.69 -23.00
C LEU A 106 16.94 -5.33 -22.47
N MET A 107 16.01 -4.54 -21.96
CA MET A 107 16.30 -3.20 -21.45
C MET A 107 16.52 -3.23 -19.95
N PRO A 108 17.45 -2.38 -19.43
CA PRO A 108 17.59 -2.22 -17.98
C PRO A 108 16.28 -1.76 -17.36
N ILE A 109 15.95 -2.33 -16.21
CA ILE A 109 14.69 -2.00 -15.51
C ILE A 109 14.56 -0.50 -15.24
N GLY A 110 15.68 0.17 -14.93
CA GLY A 110 15.66 1.61 -14.67
C GLY A 110 15.24 2.47 -15.86
N MET A 111 15.29 1.91 -17.08
CA MET A 111 14.88 2.63 -18.29
C MET A 111 13.43 2.35 -18.67
N LEU A 112 12.78 1.43 -17.99
CA LEU A 112 11.39 1.08 -18.25
C LEU A 112 10.46 1.89 -17.38
N THR A 113 9.33 2.33 -17.94
CA THR A 113 8.31 3.09 -17.21
C THR A 113 7.10 2.21 -16.96
N PRO A 114 6.67 2.04 -15.71
CA PRO A 114 5.44 1.31 -15.42
C PRO A 114 4.23 1.97 -16.10
N SER A 115 3.32 1.15 -16.59
CA SER A 115 2.12 1.63 -17.28
C SER A 115 0.99 2.04 -16.33
N VAL A 116 1.15 1.80 -15.04
CA VAL A 116 0.12 2.10 -14.03
C VAL A 116 0.73 2.88 -12.87
N PRO A 117 -0.09 3.62 -12.09
CA PRO A 117 0.40 4.32 -10.90
C PRO A 117 1.02 3.34 -9.90
N LEU A 118 2.09 3.78 -9.24
CA LEU A 118 2.80 2.95 -8.28
C LEU A 118 2.27 3.05 -6.84
N ASP A 119 1.21 3.82 -6.62
CA ASP A 119 0.72 4.11 -5.27
C ASP A 119 0.39 2.84 -4.47
N ALA A 120 -0.28 1.88 -5.09
CA ALA A 120 -0.62 0.63 -4.42
C ALA A 120 0.63 -0.20 -4.12
N TYR A 121 1.60 -0.20 -5.04
CA TYR A 121 2.87 -0.91 -4.83
C TYR A 121 3.67 -0.27 -3.69
N ALA A 122 3.64 1.06 -3.59
CA ALA A 122 4.27 1.76 -2.49
C ALA A 122 3.64 1.37 -1.15
N ALA A 123 2.31 1.20 -1.11
CA ALA A 123 1.62 0.73 0.09
C ALA A 123 2.10 -0.67 0.51
N VAL A 124 2.30 -1.58 -0.45
CA VAL A 124 2.86 -2.91 -0.18
C VAL A 124 4.26 -2.80 0.42
N VAL A 125 5.08 -1.93 -0.16
CA VAL A 125 6.45 -1.72 0.32
C VAL A 125 6.47 -1.28 1.79
N LEU A 126 5.57 -0.35 2.16
CA LEU A 126 5.48 0.13 3.55
C LEU A 126 5.21 -1.02 4.52
N VAL A 127 4.27 -1.89 4.18
CA VAL A 127 3.94 -3.04 5.03
C VAL A 127 5.11 -4.01 5.12
N ARG A 128 5.74 -4.32 3.99
CA ARG A 128 6.86 -5.26 3.97
C ARG A 128 8.07 -4.74 4.73
N ARG A 129 8.32 -3.43 4.67
CA ARG A 129 9.37 -2.80 5.50
C ARG A 129 9.09 -2.99 6.98
N TYR A 130 7.85 -2.74 7.38
CA TYR A 130 7.43 -2.90 8.77
C TYR A 130 7.64 -4.34 9.23
N LEU A 131 7.22 -5.30 8.44
CA LEU A 131 7.39 -6.72 8.77
C LEU A 131 8.86 -7.12 8.89
N LYS A 132 9.70 -6.55 8.04
CA LYS A 132 11.13 -6.81 8.06
C LYS A 132 11.79 -6.28 9.32
N GLN A 133 11.37 -5.10 9.79
CA GLN A 133 11.92 -4.49 11.01
C GLN A 133 11.49 -5.24 12.26
N LYS A 134 10.36 -5.93 12.21
CA LYS A 134 9.80 -6.65 13.35
C LYS A 134 10.51 -7.99 13.61
N LEU A 135 11.25 -8.48 12.64
CA LEU A 135 11.97 -9.75 12.76
C LEU A 135 13.32 -9.53 13.53
#